data_d76927a9cd8d74e5489aa48bc0b11fd1
#
_entry.id   d76927a9cd8d74e5489aa48bc0b11fd1
#
_cell.length_a   1.000
_cell.length_b   1.000
_cell.length_c   1.000
_cell.angle_alpha   90.00
_cell.angle_beta   90.00
_cell.angle_gamma   90.00
#
_symmetry.space_group_name_H-M   'P 1'
#
loop_
_entity.id
_entity.type
_entity.pdbx_description
1 polymer ?
#
loop_
_entity_poly.entity_id
_entity_poly.type
_entity_poly.pdbx_seq_one_letter_code
_entity_poly.pdbx_strand_id
1 'polypeptide(L)'
;MTAVAAGGRYAVRVMVTDVWDQVALAVEPTTTVAELKRRALSEALRRRSVPPGDYLVKFRGGLVQDESATLRDLGAGPNAPFIVLPARRQPVR
;
A
#
# COMPACT_ATOMS: atom_id res chain seq x y z
N MET A 1 24.29 8.85 -9.63
CA MET A 1 23.83 8.85 -9.62
C MET A 1 23.05 8.74 -9.55
N THR A 2 22.75 8.76 -9.72
CA THR A 2 22.01 8.69 -9.69
C THR A 2 21.14 8.38 -9.87
N ALA A 3 20.98 8.06 -10.17
CA ALA A 3 20.20 7.77 -10.37
C ALA A 3 19.53 7.44 -10.19
N VAL A 4 19.50 7.42 -10.17
CA VAL A 4 18.78 7.27 -9.85
C VAL A 4 17.93 7.46 -9.61
N ALA A 5 18.25 7.70 -9.61
CA ALA A 5 17.19 8.20 -9.02
C ALA A 5 16.00 8.37 -9.78
N ALA A 6 16.02 8.97 -10.81
CA ALA A 6 14.85 9.19 -11.56
C ALA A 6 14.18 7.90 -11.77
N GLY A 7 12.98 7.79 -11.45
CA GLY A 7 12.25 6.60 -11.62
C GLY A 7 12.83 5.47 -10.81
N GLY A 8 13.71 5.80 -9.91
CA GLY A 8 14.35 4.77 -9.14
C GLY A 8 13.43 4.13 -8.17
N ARG A 9 13.77 2.90 -7.81
CA ARG A 9 13.02 2.19 -6.83
C ARG A 9 13.33 2.66 -5.46
N TYR A 10 12.38 2.56 -4.58
CA TYR A 10 12.59 2.85 -3.17
C TYR A 10 11.64 1.98 -2.36
N ALA A 11 11.85 1.92 -1.07
CA ALA A 11 11.03 1.10 -0.21
C ALA A 11 10.02 1.96 0.53
N VAL A 12 8.82 1.43 0.68
CA VAL A 12 7.81 2.05 1.51
C VAL A 12 7.40 1.03 2.56
N ARG A 13 6.77 1.49 3.62
CA ARG A 13 6.33 0.63 4.70
C ARG A 13 4.82 0.54 4.68
N VAL A 14 4.31 -0.68 4.74
CA VAL A 14 2.87 -0.89 4.69
C VAL A 14 2.46 -1.76 5.87
N MET A 15 1.57 -1.23 6.69
CA MET A 15 1.03 -1.98 7.80
C MET A 15 -0.26 -2.63 7.35
N VAL A 16 -0.35 -3.95 7.46
CA VAL A 16 -1.58 -4.67 7.14
C VAL A 16 -2.24 -5.01 8.47
N THR A 17 -3.34 -4.35 8.75
CA THR A 17 -3.92 -4.41 10.09
C THR A 17 -4.47 -5.78 10.47
N ASP A 18 -4.88 -6.56 9.48
CA ASP A 18 -5.39 -7.90 9.76
C ASP A 18 -4.44 -8.73 10.60
N VAL A 19 -3.17 -8.58 10.33
CA VAL A 19 -2.15 -9.37 11.02
C VAL A 19 -1.20 -8.48 11.80
N TRP A 20 -1.46 -7.18 11.83
CA TRP A 20 -0.60 -6.21 12.50
C TRP A 20 0.85 -6.39 12.08
N ASP A 21 1.05 -6.65 10.79
CA ASP A 21 2.38 -6.88 10.28
C ASP A 21 2.75 -5.77 9.32
N GLN A 22 3.97 -5.30 9.44
CA GLN A 22 4.46 -4.26 8.59
C GLN A 22 5.39 -4.87 7.57
N VAL A 23 5.13 -4.62 6.31
CA VAL A 23 6.00 -5.13 5.25
C VAL A 23 6.66 -3.96 4.55
N ALA A 24 7.85 -4.21 4.05
CA ALA A 24 8.57 -3.23 3.25
C ALA A 24 8.45 -3.67 1.80
N LEU A 25 8.03 -2.75 0.96
CA LEU A 25 7.84 -3.06 -0.45
C LEU A 25 8.73 -2.16 -1.30
N ALA A 26 9.39 -2.76 -2.27
CA ALA A 26 10.16 -1.99 -3.24
C ALA A 26 9.19 -1.50 -4.30
N VAL A 27 9.14 -0.22 -4.50
CA VAL A 27 8.18 0.39 -5.41
C VAL A 27 8.88 1.42 -6.28
N GLU A 28 8.12 1.96 -7.21
CA GLU A 28 8.60 3.03 -8.08
C GLU A 28 7.60 4.17 -8.01
N PRO A 29 8.00 5.36 -8.42
CA PRO A 29 7.05 6.49 -8.40
C PRO A 29 5.80 6.24 -9.21
N THR A 30 5.89 5.38 -10.22
CA THR A 30 4.74 5.07 -11.08
C THR A 30 3.91 3.91 -10.56
N THR A 31 4.30 3.29 -9.46
CA THR A 31 3.51 2.22 -8.88
C THR A 31 2.18 2.79 -8.39
N THR A 32 1.08 2.12 -8.73
CA THR A 32 -0.22 2.60 -8.29
C THR A 32 -0.52 2.11 -6.89
N VAL A 33 -1.45 2.79 -6.23
CA VAL A 33 -1.88 2.38 -4.90
C VAL A 33 -2.52 1.00 -4.96
N ALA A 34 -3.26 0.70 -6.03
CA ALA A 34 -3.86 -0.62 -6.18
C ALA A 34 -2.79 -1.71 -6.22
N GLU A 35 -1.73 -1.46 -6.94
CA GLU A 35 -0.64 -2.43 -7.02
C GLU A 35 0.04 -2.58 -5.66
N LEU A 36 0.28 -1.48 -4.99
CA LEU A 36 0.89 -1.52 -3.66
C LEU A 36 0.02 -2.31 -2.70
N LYS A 37 -1.29 -2.09 -2.74
CA LYS A 37 -2.20 -2.80 -1.86
C LYS A 37 -2.16 -4.30 -2.14
N ARG A 38 -2.22 -4.68 -3.39
CA ARG A 38 -2.21 -6.08 -3.77
C ARG A 38 -0.92 -6.76 -3.30
N ARG A 39 0.20 -6.09 -3.49
CA ARG A 39 1.48 -6.66 -3.11
C ARG A 39 1.62 -6.77 -1.60
N ALA A 40 1.14 -5.76 -0.87
CA ALA A 40 1.21 -5.79 0.58
C ALA A 40 0.37 -6.93 1.14
N LEU A 41 -0.82 -7.13 0.60
CA LEU A 41 -1.67 -8.22 1.06
C LEU A 41 -1.03 -9.56 0.76
N SER A 42 -0.45 -9.70 -0.41
CA SER A 42 0.20 -10.94 -0.78
C SER A 42 1.37 -11.25 0.15
N GLU A 43 2.12 -10.22 0.51
CA GLU A 43 3.28 -10.41 1.36
C GLU A 43 2.89 -10.71 2.81
N ALA A 44 1.92 -9.99 3.33
CA ALA A 44 1.53 -10.14 4.71
C ALA A 44 0.65 -11.36 4.96
N LEU A 45 -0.18 -11.70 4.00
CA LEU A 45 -1.12 -12.80 4.16
C LEU A 45 -0.75 -13.96 3.25
N ARG A 46 0.49 -14.36 3.32
CA ARG A 46 1.03 -15.34 2.38
C ARG A 46 0.24 -16.59 2.23
N ARG A 47 -0.37 -17.05 3.29
CA ARG A 47 -1.09 -18.30 3.25
C ARG A 47 -2.52 -18.17 2.82
N ARG A 48 -2.97 -16.95 2.61
CA ARG A 48 -4.35 -16.73 2.21
C ARG A 48 -4.40 -15.83 1.01
N SER A 49 -5.35 -16.11 0.16
CA SER A 49 -5.59 -15.25 -0.97
C SER A 49 -6.82 -14.44 -0.64
N VAL A 50 -6.69 -13.14 -0.64
CA VAL A 50 -7.81 -12.27 -0.29
C VAL A 50 -8.06 -11.31 -1.44
N PRO A 51 -9.32 -10.93 -1.64
CA PRO A 51 -9.62 -9.97 -2.73
C PRO A 51 -9.16 -8.58 -2.33
N PRO A 52 -8.30 -7.97 -3.13
CA PRO A 52 -7.84 -6.62 -2.78
C PRO A 52 -8.97 -5.61 -2.70
N GLY A 53 -10.07 -5.86 -3.41
CA GLY A 53 -11.19 -4.94 -3.35
C GLY A 53 -11.85 -4.86 -1.99
N ASP A 54 -11.58 -5.83 -1.11
CA ASP A 54 -12.13 -5.82 0.23
C ASP A 54 -11.28 -5.01 1.21
N TYR A 55 -10.25 -4.35 0.73
CA TYR A 55 -9.34 -3.60 1.59
C TYR A 55 -9.20 -2.17 1.11
N LEU A 56 -8.92 -1.29 2.06
CA LEU A 56 -8.69 0.11 1.78
C LEU A 56 -7.26 0.47 2.10
N VAL A 57 -6.80 1.58 1.56
CA VAL A 57 -5.46 2.08 1.83
C VAL A 57 -5.57 3.48 2.41
N LYS A 58 -4.84 3.72 3.48
CA LYS A 58 -4.71 5.05 4.05
C LYS A 58 -3.28 5.52 3.92
N PHE A 59 -3.11 6.79 3.66
CA PHE A 59 -1.82 7.41 3.55
C PHE A 59 -1.87 8.74 4.29
N ARG A 60 -1.02 8.89 5.26
CA ARG A 60 -0.94 10.12 6.06
C ARG A 60 -2.29 10.43 6.71
N GLY A 61 -2.96 9.39 7.16
CA GLY A 61 -4.21 9.57 7.88
C GLY A 61 -5.42 9.76 6.99
N GLY A 62 -5.25 9.81 5.68
CA GLY A 62 -6.36 10.00 4.76
C GLY A 62 -6.61 8.77 3.93
N LEU A 63 -7.86 8.53 3.62
CA LEU A 63 -8.23 7.41 2.79
C LEU A 63 -7.87 7.71 1.33
N VAL A 64 -7.21 6.78 0.68
CA VAL A 64 -6.91 6.91 -0.74
C VAL A 64 -8.12 6.42 -1.50
N GLN A 65 -8.86 7.34 -2.09
CA GLN A 65 -10.07 6.96 -2.79
C GLN A 65 -9.82 6.51 -4.21
N ASP A 66 -8.83 7.09 -4.85
CA ASP A 66 -8.50 6.72 -6.23
C ASP A 66 -7.25 5.87 -6.20
N GLU A 67 -7.45 4.56 -6.20
CA GLU A 67 -6.31 3.64 -6.11
C GLU A 67 -5.57 3.51 -7.41
N SER A 68 -6.04 4.15 -8.47
CA SER A 68 -5.27 4.19 -9.71
C SER A 68 -4.21 5.29 -9.65
N ALA A 69 -4.24 6.12 -8.63
CA ALA A 69 -3.22 7.14 -8.44
C ALA A 69 -1.89 6.48 -8.17
N THR A 70 -0.82 7.10 -8.63
CA THR A 70 0.51 6.58 -8.41
C THR A 70 1.07 7.14 -7.12
N LEU A 71 2.15 6.53 -6.66
CA LEU A 71 2.82 7.05 -5.46
C LEU A 71 3.33 8.45 -5.71
N ARG A 72 3.74 8.75 -6.93
CA ARG A 72 4.15 10.09 -7.28
C ARG A 72 2.99 11.07 -7.12
N ASP A 73 1.80 10.66 -7.53
CA ASP A 73 0.62 11.53 -7.39
C ASP A 73 0.34 11.87 -5.94
N LEU A 74 0.64 10.94 -5.04
CA LEU A 74 0.40 11.17 -3.62
C LEU A 74 1.55 11.87 -2.93
N GLY A 75 2.65 12.02 -3.61
CA GLY A 75 3.84 12.57 -2.98
C GLY A 75 4.50 11.60 -2.02
N ALA A 76 4.28 10.31 -2.20
CA ALA A 76 4.86 9.30 -1.32
C ALA A 76 6.27 8.98 -1.76
N GLY A 77 7.21 9.20 -0.90
CA GLY A 77 8.62 8.95 -1.19
C GLY A 77 9.16 7.78 -0.39
N PRO A 78 10.48 7.68 -0.28
CA PRO A 78 11.08 6.57 0.46
C PRO A 78 10.60 6.53 1.90
N ASN A 79 10.37 5.34 2.39
CA ASN A 79 9.90 5.09 3.75
C ASN A 79 8.51 5.63 4.04
N ALA A 80 7.76 6.01 3.02
CA ALA A 80 6.40 6.49 3.23
C ALA A 80 5.57 5.40 3.90
N PRO A 81 4.78 5.75 4.92
CA PRO A 81 3.97 4.76 5.61
C PRO A 81 2.58 4.68 4.99
N PHE A 82 2.12 3.46 4.81
CA PHE A 82 0.77 3.19 4.33
C PHE A 82 0.10 2.23 5.29
N ILE A 83 -1.21 2.25 5.34
CA ILE A 83 -1.99 1.31 6.13
C ILE A 83 -3.00 0.65 5.22
N VAL A 84 -3.03 -0.67 5.23
CA VAL A 84 -4.01 -1.44 4.47
C VAL A 84 -4.92 -2.10 5.49
N LEU A 85 -6.21 -1.86 5.37
CA LEU A 85 -7.16 -2.35 6.35
C LEU A 85 -8.44 -2.81 5.65
N PRO A 86 -9.21 -3.71 6.30
CA PRO A 86 -10.43 -4.19 5.68
C PRO A 86 -11.42 -3.06 5.45
N ALA A 87 -12.01 -3.08 4.27
CA ALA A 87 -13.00 -2.07 3.93
C ALA A 87 -14.31 -2.33 4.62
N ARG A 88 -14.64 -3.64 4.79
CA ARG A 88 -15.91 -3.97 5.31
C ARG A 88 -15.99 -3.72 6.76
N ARG A 89 -16.99 -2.99 7.20
CA ARG A 89 -17.18 -2.77 8.53
C ARG A 89 -17.87 -3.89 9.07
N GLN A 90 -17.67 -4.17 10.29
CA GLN A 90 -18.38 -5.17 10.96
C GLN A 90 -19.79 -4.79 11.00
N PRO A 91 -20.73 -5.58 10.62
CA PRO A 91 -22.13 -5.26 10.69
C PRO A 91 -22.49 -5.15 12.13
N VAL A 92 -23.20 -4.19 12.38
CA VAL A 92 -23.63 -4.05 13.68
C VAL A 92 -24.91 -4.65 13.76
N ARG A 93 -25.16 -5.33 14.12
CA ARG A 93 -26.29 -5.82 14.03
C ARG A 93 -26.65 -6.25 14.58
#